data_13fe1cc0c6182098089f9f78c5c9db29
#
_entry.id   13fe1cc0c6182098089f9f78c5c9db29
#
_cell.length_a   1.000
_cell.length_b   1.000
_cell.length_c   1.000
_cell.angle_alpha   90.00
_cell.angle_beta   90.00
_cell.angle_gamma   90.00
#
_symmetry.space_group_name_H-M   'P 1'
#
loop_
_entity.id
_entity.type
_entity.pdbx_description
1 polymer ?
#
loop_
_entity_poly.entity_id
_entity_poly.type
_entity_poly.pdbx_seq_one_letter_code
_entity_poly.pdbx_strand_id
1 'polypeptide(L)'
;MNALRTVPVMLDIARRIEKLSPNAHLINFSNPSGIIAEALLNHTDVKVIGLCNCFINMHASIKENLGTADFDYEYVGLNHLSWITSVTVNGENILESLGKPVSMKNIPNLDYDDELLASVPAIPSPYLGYFYLKEAQLKKCLEAEKTRGEICVEIEESLLKQYEDPALEIKPKELMLRGGALYSTAAVSIADAIENDKNEYHVAGVKNNGSLPFMEDNDVIEAKCLVNNKGAFPVKLKNEINPYIKGLMQSVKAYERLTVKAAMTGSRADALAALMVHPLIGDFDKAKLVLDDMLKANAEYIHRGFNE
;
A
#
# COMPACT_ATOMS: atom_id res chain seq x y z
N MET A 1 -2.60 -11.99 8.05
CA MET A 1 -1.95 -13.33 7.88
C MET A 1 -0.76 -13.28 6.92
N ASN A 2 -0.87 -12.68 5.73
CA ASN A 2 0.27 -12.59 4.80
C ASN A 2 1.53 -11.98 5.44
N ALA A 3 1.38 -10.91 6.23
CA ALA A 3 2.48 -10.28 6.96
C ALA A 3 3.21 -11.26 7.90
N LEU A 4 2.48 -12.11 8.64
CA LEU A 4 3.07 -13.07 9.58
C LEU A 4 4.00 -14.09 8.88
N ARG A 5 3.74 -14.36 7.60
CA ARG A 5 4.55 -15.24 6.75
C ARG A 5 5.72 -14.49 6.10
N THR A 6 5.47 -13.27 5.63
CA THR A 6 6.40 -12.53 4.76
C THR A 6 7.42 -11.71 5.54
N VAL A 7 7.04 -11.08 6.66
CA VAL A 7 7.94 -10.21 7.44
C VAL A 7 9.20 -10.94 7.90
N PRO A 8 9.15 -12.17 8.47
CA PRO A 8 10.37 -12.88 8.86
C PRO A 8 11.32 -13.14 7.69
N VAL A 9 10.78 -13.53 6.53
CA VAL A 9 11.57 -13.79 5.32
C VAL A 9 12.23 -12.51 4.81
N MET A 10 11.49 -11.41 4.79
CA MET A 10 12.02 -10.12 4.33
C MET A 10 13.09 -9.56 5.27
N LEU A 11 12.96 -9.75 6.58
CA LEU A 11 14.00 -9.42 7.54
C LEU A 11 15.28 -10.23 7.30
N ASP A 12 15.17 -11.52 6.97
CA ASP A 12 16.35 -12.34 6.64
C ASP A 12 17.01 -11.91 5.32
N ILE A 13 16.22 -11.53 4.33
CA ILE A 13 16.73 -10.93 3.08
C ILE A 13 17.47 -9.62 3.39
N ALA A 14 16.87 -8.73 4.18
CA ALA A 14 17.47 -7.45 4.55
C ALA A 14 18.82 -7.65 5.26
N ARG A 15 18.90 -8.55 6.23
CA ARG A 15 20.17 -8.87 6.92
C ARG A 15 21.26 -9.38 5.99
N ARG A 16 20.88 -10.11 4.93
CA ARG A 16 21.83 -10.52 3.88
C ARG A 16 22.30 -9.33 3.04
N ILE A 17 21.40 -8.40 2.71
CA ILE A 17 21.73 -7.15 2.01
C ILE A 17 22.70 -6.33 2.85
N GLU A 18 22.44 -6.12 4.15
CA GLU A 18 23.35 -5.41 5.06
C GLU A 18 24.77 -5.97 5.03
N LYS A 19 24.87 -7.30 5.01
CA LYS A 19 26.16 -7.98 5.03
C LYS A 19 26.89 -7.95 3.68
N LEU A 20 26.15 -8.10 2.57
CA LEU A 20 26.75 -8.34 1.25
C LEU A 20 26.79 -7.08 0.38
N SER A 21 25.85 -6.14 0.59
CA SER A 21 25.72 -4.92 -0.20
C SER A 21 25.12 -3.77 0.64
N PRO A 22 25.82 -3.28 1.66
CA PRO A 22 25.26 -2.33 2.64
C PRO A 22 24.81 -0.98 2.05
N ASN A 23 25.26 -0.65 0.85
CA ASN A 23 24.87 0.57 0.16
C ASN A 23 23.67 0.40 -0.79
N ALA A 24 23.19 -0.84 -0.99
CA ALA A 24 22.08 -1.09 -1.88
C ALA A 24 20.76 -0.49 -1.36
N HIS A 25 19.93 -0.04 -2.28
CA HIS A 25 18.53 0.31 -2.01
C HIS A 25 17.63 -0.90 -2.26
N LEU A 26 16.79 -1.23 -1.31
CA LEU A 26 15.75 -2.24 -1.45
C LEU A 26 14.42 -1.57 -1.81
N ILE A 27 14.00 -1.67 -3.07
CA ILE A 27 12.69 -1.20 -3.50
C ILE A 27 11.69 -2.34 -3.30
N ASN A 28 10.84 -2.23 -2.29
CA ASN A 28 9.89 -3.27 -1.91
C ASN A 28 8.50 -2.98 -2.44
N PHE A 29 7.95 -3.87 -3.26
CA PHE A 29 6.54 -3.89 -3.64
C PHE A 29 5.86 -5.24 -3.35
N SER A 30 6.51 -6.09 -2.55
CA SER A 30 5.85 -7.28 -1.99
C SER A 30 4.81 -6.87 -0.96
N ASN A 31 3.63 -7.48 -1.02
CA ASN A 31 2.53 -7.17 -0.12
C ASN A 31 2.50 -8.07 1.13
N PRO A 32 2.08 -7.50 2.25
CA PRO A 32 1.57 -6.15 2.48
C PRO A 32 2.71 -5.12 2.55
N SER A 33 2.84 -4.28 1.52
CA SER A 33 4.03 -3.44 1.31
C SER A 33 4.28 -2.46 2.46
N GLY A 34 3.24 -1.83 3.01
CA GLY A 34 3.36 -0.92 4.16
C GLY A 34 3.91 -1.62 5.40
N ILE A 35 3.35 -2.78 5.78
CA ILE A 35 3.80 -3.56 6.95
C ILE A 35 5.22 -4.09 6.78
N ILE A 36 5.58 -4.52 5.56
CA ILE A 36 6.94 -4.97 5.26
C ILE A 36 7.92 -3.81 5.37
N ALA A 37 7.61 -2.66 4.78
CA ALA A 37 8.44 -1.47 4.89
C ALA A 37 8.57 -0.99 6.34
N GLU A 38 7.48 -1.03 7.15
CA GLU A 38 7.48 -0.76 8.58
C GLU A 38 8.47 -1.66 9.33
N ALA A 39 8.41 -2.97 9.06
CA ALA A 39 9.31 -3.94 9.67
C ALA A 39 10.78 -3.68 9.28
N LEU A 40 11.06 -3.51 8.00
CA LEU A 40 12.42 -3.37 7.50
C LEU A 40 13.07 -2.06 7.96
N LEU A 41 12.37 -0.93 7.81
CA LEU A 41 12.90 0.39 8.16
C LEU A 41 13.12 0.57 9.67
N ASN A 42 12.38 -0.16 10.52
CA ASN A 42 12.50 -0.05 11.97
C ASN A 42 13.38 -1.12 12.61
N HIS A 43 13.73 -2.20 11.89
CA HIS A 43 14.46 -3.34 12.47
C HIS A 43 15.68 -3.76 11.65
N THR A 44 16.08 -2.98 10.65
CA THR A 44 17.29 -3.17 9.85
C THR A 44 17.88 -1.83 9.43
N ASP A 45 19.14 -1.83 9.00
CA ASP A 45 19.85 -0.63 8.49
C ASP A 45 19.79 -0.53 6.95
N VAL A 46 19.05 -1.41 6.29
CA VAL A 46 18.87 -1.40 4.82
C VAL A 46 18.10 -0.16 4.39
N LYS A 47 18.56 0.48 3.33
CA LYS A 47 17.85 1.59 2.69
C LYS A 47 16.62 1.06 1.96
N VAL A 48 15.45 1.15 2.57
CA VAL A 48 14.19 0.60 2.02
C VAL A 48 13.31 1.71 1.48
N ILE A 49 12.71 1.47 0.32
CA ILE A 49 11.66 2.30 -0.28
C ILE A 49 10.47 1.38 -0.55
N GLY A 50 9.34 1.63 0.12
CA GLY A 50 8.07 0.96 -0.15
C GLY A 50 7.45 1.51 -1.43
N LEU A 51 6.87 0.63 -2.26
CA LEU A 51 6.30 1.01 -3.55
C LEU A 51 4.93 0.39 -3.76
N CYS A 52 4.00 1.20 -4.29
CA CYS A 52 2.70 0.77 -4.76
C CYS A 52 2.37 1.40 -6.12
N ASN A 53 1.64 0.67 -6.94
CA ASN A 53 1.15 1.21 -8.21
C ASN A 53 -0.17 1.99 -8.07
N CYS A 54 -0.74 2.09 -6.88
CA CYS A 54 -2.01 2.77 -6.65
C CYS A 54 -1.94 4.24 -7.07
N PHE A 55 -0.96 4.99 -6.55
CA PHE A 55 -0.79 6.39 -6.89
C PHE A 55 -0.56 6.62 -8.38
N ILE A 56 0.23 5.78 -9.05
CA ILE A 56 0.51 5.93 -10.49
C ILE A 56 -0.79 5.85 -11.31
N ASN A 57 -1.70 4.95 -10.94
CA ASN A 57 -3.01 4.85 -11.58
C ASN A 57 -3.89 6.08 -11.27
N MET A 58 -3.88 6.57 -10.02
CA MET A 58 -4.59 7.79 -9.63
C MET A 58 -4.07 9.00 -10.41
N HIS A 59 -2.75 9.17 -10.47
CA HIS A 59 -2.10 10.25 -11.21
C HIS A 59 -2.40 10.20 -12.71
N ALA A 60 -2.34 9.01 -13.32
CA ALA A 60 -2.67 8.82 -14.73
C ALA A 60 -4.12 9.20 -15.04
N SER A 61 -5.07 8.84 -14.16
CA SER A 61 -6.47 9.20 -14.33
C SER A 61 -6.72 10.71 -14.18
N ILE A 62 -6.04 11.37 -13.23
CA ILE A 62 -6.12 12.84 -13.09
C ILE A 62 -5.56 13.51 -14.35
N LYS A 63 -4.39 13.05 -14.82
CA LYS A 63 -3.78 13.54 -16.05
C LYS A 63 -4.70 13.41 -17.26
N GLU A 64 -5.39 12.27 -17.40
CA GLU A 64 -6.36 12.04 -18.48
C GLU A 64 -7.55 12.99 -18.38
N ASN A 65 -8.10 13.17 -17.17
CA ASN A 65 -9.24 14.07 -16.94
C ASN A 65 -8.89 15.54 -17.20
N LEU A 66 -7.68 15.97 -16.85
CA LEU A 66 -7.22 17.35 -17.05
C LEU A 66 -6.73 17.63 -18.49
N GLY A 67 -6.41 16.60 -19.27
CA GLY A 67 -5.75 16.75 -20.56
C GLY A 67 -4.33 17.31 -20.48
N THR A 68 -3.74 17.40 -19.28
CA THR A 68 -2.38 17.90 -19.02
C THR A 68 -1.67 17.07 -17.97
N ALA A 69 -0.34 17.06 -18.04
CA ALA A 69 0.53 16.48 -17.01
C ALA A 69 1.10 17.53 -16.04
N ASP A 70 0.86 18.82 -16.32
CA ASP A 70 1.40 19.93 -15.52
C ASP A 70 0.44 20.29 -14.39
N PHE A 71 0.51 19.52 -13.29
CA PHE A 71 -0.20 19.78 -12.04
C PHE A 71 0.64 19.32 -10.84
N ASP A 72 0.52 20.04 -9.73
CA ASP A 72 1.04 19.64 -8.44
C ASP A 72 -0.04 18.94 -7.62
N TYR A 73 0.37 18.15 -6.62
CA TYR A 73 -0.56 17.41 -5.77
C TYR A 73 -0.02 17.26 -4.36
N GLU A 74 -0.91 17.09 -3.40
CA GLU A 74 -0.60 16.57 -2.08
C GLU A 74 -1.18 15.17 -1.90
N TYR A 75 -0.36 14.29 -1.37
CA TYR A 75 -0.71 12.88 -1.16
C TYR A 75 -0.37 12.48 0.27
N VAL A 76 -1.30 11.84 0.95
CA VAL A 76 -1.17 11.40 2.33
C VAL A 76 -1.79 10.03 2.51
N GLY A 77 -1.14 9.18 3.28
CA GLY A 77 -1.73 7.89 3.61
C GLY A 77 -0.76 6.86 4.17
N LEU A 78 -1.27 5.66 4.24
CA LEU A 78 -0.55 4.40 4.39
C LEU A 78 -0.73 3.59 3.12
N ASN A 79 0.07 2.56 2.91
CA ASN A 79 -0.10 1.71 1.74
C ASN A 79 -1.53 1.14 1.68
N HIS A 80 -2.22 1.31 0.56
CA HIS A 80 -3.63 0.98 0.33
C HIS A 80 -4.67 1.77 1.17
N LEU A 81 -4.24 2.74 1.94
CA LEU A 81 -5.10 3.62 2.72
C LEU A 81 -4.64 5.07 2.52
N SER A 82 -4.96 5.67 1.39
CA SER A 82 -4.35 6.92 0.96
C SER A 82 -5.31 7.82 0.20
N TRP A 83 -4.97 9.11 0.18
CA TRP A 83 -5.77 10.19 -0.42
C TRP A 83 -4.89 11.17 -1.18
N ILE A 84 -5.43 11.74 -2.25
CA ILE A 84 -4.94 13.00 -2.81
C ILE A 84 -5.77 14.11 -2.20
N THR A 85 -5.13 14.98 -1.43
CA THR A 85 -5.79 16.05 -0.64
C THR A 85 -5.72 17.42 -1.31
N SER A 86 -4.95 17.55 -2.38
CA SER A 86 -4.88 18.74 -3.21
C SER A 86 -4.44 18.38 -4.62
N VAL A 87 -5.03 19.02 -5.61
CA VAL A 87 -4.56 19.03 -7.00
C VAL A 87 -4.49 20.47 -7.44
N THR A 88 -3.30 20.95 -7.79
CA THR A 88 -3.05 22.36 -8.10
C THR A 88 -2.63 22.52 -9.54
N VAL A 89 -3.37 23.34 -10.29
CA VAL A 89 -3.07 23.74 -11.68
C VAL A 89 -2.97 25.25 -11.72
N ASN A 90 -1.88 25.78 -12.28
CA ASN A 90 -1.62 27.22 -12.34
C ASN A 90 -1.75 27.98 -11.01
N GLY A 91 -1.44 27.30 -9.88
CA GLY A 91 -1.52 27.88 -8.54
C GLY A 91 -2.90 27.79 -7.86
N GLU A 92 -3.93 27.30 -8.54
CA GLU A 92 -5.26 27.09 -7.99
C GLU A 92 -5.49 25.62 -7.63
N ASN A 93 -6.04 25.37 -6.43
CA ASN A 93 -6.47 24.03 -6.04
C ASN A 93 -7.81 23.72 -6.70
N ILE A 94 -7.81 22.75 -7.59
CA ILE A 94 -8.97 22.33 -8.38
C ILE A 94 -9.59 21.02 -7.92
N LEU A 95 -9.22 20.54 -6.73
CA LEU A 95 -9.65 19.24 -6.18
C LEU A 95 -11.16 19.03 -6.25
N GLU A 96 -11.94 20.03 -5.83
CA GLU A 96 -13.41 19.96 -5.82
C GLU A 96 -14.02 19.79 -7.22
N SER A 97 -13.36 20.34 -8.25
CA SER A 97 -13.84 20.21 -9.63
C SER A 97 -13.51 18.85 -10.28
N LEU A 98 -12.58 18.08 -9.72
CA LEU A 98 -12.20 16.75 -10.18
C LEU A 98 -13.12 15.63 -9.70
N GLY A 99 -13.92 15.85 -8.72
CA GLY A 99 -15.11 15.20 -8.14
C GLY A 99 -15.31 13.70 -8.22
N LYS A 100 -14.54 12.92 -8.97
CA LYS A 100 -14.77 11.47 -9.11
C LYS A 100 -13.56 10.65 -8.73
N PRO A 101 -13.75 9.62 -7.88
CA PRO A 101 -12.67 8.73 -7.49
C PRO A 101 -12.15 7.95 -8.69
N VAL A 102 -10.87 7.68 -8.64
CA VAL A 102 -10.14 6.93 -9.65
C VAL A 102 -10.48 5.45 -9.55
N SER A 103 -10.82 4.82 -10.66
CA SER A 103 -11.05 3.39 -10.72
C SER A 103 -9.75 2.62 -11.02
N MET A 104 -9.62 1.43 -10.45
CA MET A 104 -8.58 0.46 -10.83
C MET A 104 -9.25 -0.81 -11.34
N LYS A 105 -8.78 -1.35 -12.47
CA LYS A 105 -9.39 -2.53 -13.13
C LYS A 105 -9.46 -3.79 -12.27
N ASN A 106 -8.60 -3.91 -11.28
CA ASN A 106 -8.53 -5.06 -10.38
C ASN A 106 -9.26 -4.87 -9.04
N ILE A 107 -9.89 -3.72 -8.82
CA ILE A 107 -10.70 -3.42 -7.63
C ILE A 107 -12.11 -3.11 -8.09
N PRO A 108 -13.16 -3.72 -7.49
CA PRO A 108 -14.53 -3.41 -7.82
C PRO A 108 -14.80 -1.92 -7.68
N ASN A 109 -15.24 -1.29 -8.77
CA ASN A 109 -15.61 0.11 -8.74
C ASN A 109 -16.90 0.25 -7.92
N LEU A 110 -16.89 1.17 -6.97
CA LEU A 110 -18.07 1.60 -6.24
C LEU A 110 -18.31 3.07 -6.60
N ASP A 111 -19.55 3.38 -6.90
CA ASP A 111 -19.94 4.77 -7.07
C ASP A 111 -19.97 5.41 -5.69
N TYR A 112 -19.10 6.37 -5.47
CA TYR A 112 -19.13 7.19 -4.26
C TYR A 112 -20.20 8.26 -4.45
N ASP A 113 -21.01 8.43 -3.41
CA ASP A 113 -21.98 9.51 -3.32
C ASP A 113 -21.29 10.88 -3.18
N ASP A 114 -21.86 11.90 -3.80
CA ASP A 114 -21.29 13.27 -3.72
C ASP A 114 -21.24 13.80 -2.27
N GLU A 115 -22.20 13.42 -1.41
CA GLU A 115 -22.21 13.76 0.00
C GLU A 115 -21.04 13.11 0.75
N LEU A 116 -20.69 11.85 0.42
CA LEU A 116 -19.52 11.19 0.97
C LEU A 116 -18.24 11.92 0.59
N LEU A 117 -18.09 12.30 -0.68
CA LEU A 117 -16.92 13.03 -1.16
C LEU A 117 -16.82 14.44 -0.54
N ALA A 118 -17.94 15.11 -0.34
CA ALA A 118 -17.98 16.40 0.34
C ALA A 118 -17.64 16.29 1.84
N SER A 119 -17.99 15.16 2.48
CA SER A 119 -17.70 14.92 3.90
C SER A 119 -16.20 14.69 4.16
N VAL A 120 -15.49 14.12 3.19
CA VAL A 120 -14.03 13.93 3.23
C VAL A 120 -13.44 14.50 1.94
N PRO A 121 -13.17 15.82 1.90
CA PRO A 121 -12.77 16.52 0.68
C PRO A 121 -11.36 16.12 0.23
N ALA A 122 -11.25 14.95 -0.36
CA ALA A 122 -10.04 14.35 -0.89
C ALA A 122 -10.40 13.26 -1.91
N ILE A 123 -9.53 12.99 -2.87
CA ILE A 123 -9.71 11.87 -3.78
C ILE A 123 -9.19 10.60 -3.10
N PRO A 124 -10.08 9.68 -2.70
CA PRO A 124 -9.68 8.45 -2.02
C PRO A 124 -9.03 7.47 -3.00
N SER A 125 -8.06 6.70 -2.52
CA SER A 125 -7.58 5.54 -3.28
C SER A 125 -8.72 4.52 -3.46
N PRO A 126 -8.71 3.72 -4.55
CA PRO A 126 -9.76 2.74 -4.81
C PRO A 126 -9.97 1.72 -3.68
N TYR A 127 -8.94 1.46 -2.88
CA TYR A 127 -9.03 0.57 -1.71
C TYR A 127 -9.91 1.11 -0.59
N LEU A 128 -10.14 2.43 -0.53
CA LEU A 128 -10.98 3.03 0.50
C LEU A 128 -12.47 2.67 0.38
N GLY A 129 -12.89 2.12 -0.76
CA GLY A 129 -14.20 1.51 -0.88
C GLY A 129 -14.49 0.44 0.18
N TYR A 130 -13.48 -0.30 0.64
CA TYR A 130 -13.63 -1.27 1.73
C TYR A 130 -13.92 -0.63 3.09
N PHE A 131 -13.49 0.62 3.29
CA PHE A 131 -13.72 1.37 4.53
C PHE A 131 -14.99 2.21 4.46
N TYR A 132 -15.23 2.87 3.35
CA TYR A 132 -16.37 3.78 3.18
C TYR A 132 -17.69 3.05 2.93
N LEU A 133 -17.65 1.96 2.17
CA LEU A 133 -18.81 1.24 1.67
C LEU A 133 -18.73 -0.25 2.03
N LYS A 134 -18.39 -0.53 3.29
CA LYS A 134 -18.09 -1.87 3.83
C LYS A 134 -19.16 -2.91 3.48
N GLU A 135 -20.44 -2.59 3.71
CA GLU A 135 -21.56 -3.52 3.47
C GLU A 135 -21.74 -3.81 1.96
N ALA A 136 -21.62 -2.77 1.12
CA ALA A 136 -21.72 -2.93 -0.33
C ALA A 136 -20.55 -3.77 -0.88
N GLN A 137 -19.34 -3.58 -0.36
CA GLN A 137 -18.17 -4.39 -0.73
C GLN A 137 -18.33 -5.84 -0.28
N LEU A 138 -18.78 -6.06 0.96
CA LEU A 138 -19.04 -7.40 1.47
C LEU A 138 -20.07 -8.13 0.61
N LYS A 139 -21.19 -7.46 0.27
CA LYS A 139 -22.22 -8.01 -0.60
C LYS A 139 -21.63 -8.41 -1.96
N LYS A 140 -20.86 -7.54 -2.61
CA LYS A 140 -20.19 -7.86 -3.89
C LYS A 140 -19.26 -9.07 -3.78
N CYS A 141 -18.51 -9.17 -2.68
CA CYS A 141 -17.62 -10.32 -2.46
C CYS A 141 -18.40 -11.64 -2.29
N LEU A 142 -19.55 -11.61 -1.59
CA LEU A 142 -20.38 -12.78 -1.33
C LEU A 142 -21.17 -13.22 -2.58
N GLU A 143 -21.57 -12.29 -3.44
CA GLU A 143 -22.30 -12.55 -4.68
C GLU A 143 -21.39 -12.93 -5.86
N ALA A 144 -20.07 -12.79 -5.72
CA ALA A 144 -19.13 -13.14 -6.77
C ALA A 144 -19.07 -14.67 -6.97
N GLU A 145 -19.14 -15.13 -8.23
CA GLU A 145 -19.01 -16.56 -8.58
C GLU A 145 -17.66 -17.16 -8.16
N LYS A 146 -16.60 -16.36 -8.23
CA LYS A 146 -15.24 -16.71 -7.84
C LYS A 146 -14.65 -15.63 -6.95
N THR A 147 -13.89 -16.04 -5.97
CA THR A 147 -13.08 -15.11 -5.19
C THR A 147 -11.98 -14.49 -6.04
N ARG A 148 -11.51 -13.31 -5.64
CA ARG A 148 -10.35 -12.69 -6.32
C ARG A 148 -9.10 -13.58 -6.25
N GLY A 149 -8.95 -14.38 -5.19
CA GLY A 149 -7.86 -15.34 -5.04
C GLY A 149 -7.88 -16.40 -6.14
N GLU A 150 -9.02 -17.04 -6.36
CA GLU A 150 -9.21 -18.04 -7.43
C GLU A 150 -8.95 -17.47 -8.81
N ILE A 151 -9.46 -16.27 -9.11
CA ILE A 151 -9.19 -15.57 -10.39
C ILE A 151 -7.67 -15.32 -10.57
N CYS A 152 -6.99 -14.91 -9.50
CA CYS A 152 -5.55 -14.68 -9.55
C CYS A 152 -4.74 -15.95 -9.80
N VAL A 153 -5.15 -17.08 -9.22
CA VAL A 153 -4.51 -18.39 -9.46
C VAL A 153 -4.67 -18.80 -10.93
N GLU A 154 -5.87 -18.70 -11.48
CA GLU A 154 -6.12 -19.03 -12.90
C GLU A 154 -5.29 -18.17 -13.86
N ILE A 155 -5.19 -16.86 -13.59
CA ILE A 155 -4.35 -15.95 -14.38
C ILE A 155 -2.87 -16.33 -14.25
N GLU A 156 -2.41 -16.65 -13.04
CA GLU A 156 -1.03 -17.03 -12.77
C GLU A 156 -0.64 -18.33 -13.51
N GLU A 157 -1.48 -19.35 -13.45
CA GLU A 157 -1.28 -20.60 -14.20
C GLU A 157 -1.18 -20.37 -15.71
N SER A 158 -2.05 -19.51 -16.26
CA SER A 158 -2.00 -19.12 -17.67
C SER A 158 -0.69 -18.39 -18.01
N LEU A 159 -0.26 -17.45 -17.13
CA LEU A 159 0.98 -16.69 -17.33
C LEU A 159 2.22 -17.59 -17.24
N LEU A 160 2.29 -18.48 -16.26
CA LEU A 160 3.41 -19.42 -16.09
C LEU A 160 3.55 -20.30 -17.32
N LYS A 161 2.43 -20.79 -17.88
CA LYS A 161 2.45 -21.59 -19.11
C LYS A 161 2.95 -20.78 -20.32
N GLN A 162 2.62 -19.49 -20.42
CA GLN A 162 3.15 -18.64 -21.48
C GLN A 162 4.65 -18.38 -21.31
N TYR A 163 5.13 -18.26 -20.07
CA TYR A 163 6.55 -18.03 -19.77
C TYR A 163 7.44 -19.27 -20.02
N GLU A 164 6.86 -20.45 -20.27
CA GLU A 164 7.61 -21.63 -20.74
C GLU A 164 8.12 -21.47 -22.18
N ASP A 165 7.53 -20.55 -22.95
CA ASP A 165 7.98 -20.24 -24.31
C ASP A 165 9.19 -19.29 -24.28
N PRO A 166 10.42 -19.75 -24.62
CA PRO A 166 11.61 -18.90 -24.65
C PRO A 166 11.57 -17.82 -25.74
N ALA A 167 10.64 -17.91 -26.69
CA ALA A 167 10.44 -16.92 -27.73
C ALA A 167 9.44 -15.80 -27.33
N LEU A 168 8.92 -15.82 -26.10
CA LEU A 168 8.00 -14.80 -25.63
C LEU A 168 8.72 -13.48 -25.36
N GLU A 169 8.64 -12.55 -26.29
CA GLU A 169 9.25 -11.21 -26.18
C GLU A 169 8.23 -10.12 -25.80
N ILE A 170 6.93 -10.43 -25.87
CA ILE A 170 5.86 -9.44 -25.66
C ILE A 170 5.19 -9.74 -24.32
N LYS A 171 4.98 -8.70 -23.53
CA LYS A 171 4.25 -8.77 -22.25
C LYS A 171 2.85 -9.36 -22.44
N PRO A 172 2.50 -10.48 -21.78
CA PRO A 172 1.17 -11.07 -21.86
C PRO A 172 0.07 -10.11 -21.45
N LYS A 173 -1.03 -10.09 -22.17
CA LYS A 173 -2.17 -9.20 -21.89
C LYS A 173 -2.84 -9.52 -20.55
N GLU A 174 -2.86 -10.78 -20.16
CA GLU A 174 -3.41 -11.29 -18.90
C GLU A 174 -2.71 -10.70 -17.68
N LEU A 175 -1.43 -10.30 -17.79
CA LEU A 175 -0.71 -9.66 -16.71
C LEU A 175 -1.38 -8.35 -16.25
N MET A 176 -2.08 -7.66 -17.14
CA MET A 176 -2.86 -6.47 -16.77
C MET A 176 -4.05 -6.79 -15.85
N LEU A 177 -4.56 -8.02 -15.91
CA LEU A 177 -5.67 -8.49 -15.08
C LEU A 177 -5.20 -8.95 -13.70
N ARG A 178 -3.93 -9.33 -13.57
CA ARG A 178 -3.32 -9.80 -12.32
C ARG A 178 -3.14 -8.67 -11.28
N GLY A 179 -3.08 -7.41 -11.70
CA GLY A 179 -2.93 -6.26 -10.81
C GLY A 179 -1.49 -5.76 -10.64
N GLY A 180 -0.56 -6.25 -11.44
CA GLY A 180 0.87 -5.85 -11.40
C GLY A 180 1.30 -4.81 -12.45
N ALA A 181 0.34 -4.20 -13.15
CA ALA A 181 0.63 -3.20 -14.16
C ALA A 181 1.40 -2.01 -13.58
N LEU A 182 2.39 -1.50 -14.29
CA LEU A 182 3.19 -0.32 -13.96
C LEU A 182 4.17 -0.46 -12.78
N TYR A 183 4.27 -1.61 -12.10
CA TYR A 183 5.28 -1.79 -11.04
C TYR A 183 6.71 -1.66 -11.57
N SER A 184 7.01 -2.26 -12.72
CA SER A 184 8.33 -2.13 -13.34
C SER A 184 8.66 -0.68 -13.70
N THR A 185 7.69 0.06 -14.25
CA THR A 185 7.86 1.47 -14.57
C THR A 185 8.16 2.29 -13.31
N ALA A 186 7.41 2.08 -12.23
CA ALA A 186 7.61 2.77 -10.96
C ALA A 186 8.97 2.45 -10.34
N ALA A 187 9.35 1.17 -10.31
CA ALA A 187 10.62 0.74 -9.70
C ALA A 187 11.83 1.29 -10.48
N VAL A 188 11.79 1.20 -11.82
CA VAL A 188 12.86 1.73 -12.67
C VAL A 188 12.96 3.25 -12.57
N SER A 189 11.84 3.97 -12.53
CA SER A 189 11.85 5.43 -12.38
C SER A 189 12.46 5.89 -11.05
N ILE A 190 12.17 5.20 -9.93
CA ILE A 190 12.81 5.49 -8.64
C ILE A 190 14.30 5.13 -8.66
N ALA A 191 14.66 3.97 -9.23
CA ALA A 191 16.05 3.56 -9.36
C ALA A 191 16.87 4.56 -10.19
N ASP A 192 16.30 5.04 -11.30
CA ASP A 192 16.89 6.04 -12.17
C ASP A 192 17.04 7.41 -11.48
N ALA A 193 16.05 7.81 -10.67
CA ALA A 193 16.14 9.05 -9.88
C ALA A 193 17.24 8.99 -8.82
N ILE A 194 17.45 7.81 -8.21
CA ILE A 194 18.53 7.60 -7.22
C ILE A 194 19.90 7.58 -7.91
N GLU A 195 20.05 6.76 -8.94
CA GLU A 195 21.34 6.52 -9.60
C GLU A 195 21.86 7.78 -10.29
N ASN A 196 20.97 8.58 -10.89
CA ASN A 196 21.31 9.78 -11.63
C ASN A 196 21.08 11.09 -10.86
N ASP A 197 20.84 11.03 -9.55
CA ASP A 197 20.63 12.20 -8.65
C ASP A 197 19.63 13.25 -9.18
N LYS A 198 18.49 12.78 -9.70
CA LYS A 198 17.57 13.61 -10.49
C LYS A 198 16.76 14.62 -9.68
N ASN A 199 16.61 14.41 -8.36
CA ASN A 199 15.74 15.24 -7.52
C ASN A 199 14.28 15.28 -8.03
N GLU A 200 13.71 14.14 -8.34
CA GLU A 200 12.34 13.98 -8.85
C GLU A 200 11.35 13.65 -7.71
N TYR A 201 10.08 13.99 -7.92
CA TYR A 201 9.02 13.66 -6.98
C TYR A 201 8.36 12.32 -7.32
N HIS A 202 8.32 11.43 -6.32
CA HIS A 202 7.62 10.14 -6.40
C HIS A 202 6.76 9.93 -5.15
N VAL A 203 5.72 9.10 -5.24
CA VAL A 203 5.03 8.61 -4.06
C VAL A 203 5.67 7.31 -3.62
N ALA A 204 6.07 7.24 -2.36
CA ALA A 204 6.80 6.12 -1.79
C ALA A 204 6.45 5.89 -0.32
N GLY A 205 6.62 4.64 0.11
CA GLY A 205 6.54 4.23 1.52
C GLY A 205 7.88 4.49 2.22
N VAL A 206 7.91 5.45 3.14
CA VAL A 206 9.10 5.91 3.86
C VAL A 206 8.77 6.23 5.31
N LYS A 207 9.79 6.37 6.18
CA LYS A 207 9.56 6.90 7.54
C LYS A 207 8.97 8.30 7.48
N ASN A 208 8.07 8.60 8.42
CA ASN A 208 7.42 9.90 8.55
C ASN A 208 8.41 11.06 8.75
N ASN A 209 9.42 10.88 9.59
CA ASN A 209 10.46 11.88 9.86
C ASN A 209 9.89 13.31 10.08
N GLY A 210 8.75 13.41 10.79
CA GLY A 210 8.10 14.67 11.12
C GLY A 210 7.31 15.33 9.98
N SER A 211 7.08 14.64 8.84
CA SER A 211 6.29 15.20 7.73
C SER A 211 4.81 15.30 8.05
N LEU A 212 4.29 14.36 8.85
CA LEU A 212 2.93 14.34 9.39
C LEU A 212 2.98 14.45 10.92
N PRO A 213 2.63 15.61 11.51
CA PRO A 213 2.77 15.84 12.96
C PRO A 213 1.89 14.95 13.85
N PHE A 214 0.85 14.31 13.29
CA PHE A 214 -0.05 13.40 14.01
C PHE A 214 0.39 11.93 13.96
N MET A 215 1.54 11.62 13.33
CA MET A 215 2.16 10.31 13.25
C MET A 215 3.53 10.35 13.93
N GLU A 216 4.03 9.20 14.39
CA GLU A 216 5.38 9.12 14.95
C GLU A 216 6.46 9.18 13.85
N ASP A 217 7.65 9.66 14.19
CA ASP A 217 8.75 9.82 13.22
C ASP A 217 9.15 8.50 12.55
N ASN A 218 9.06 7.41 13.30
CA ASN A 218 9.40 6.06 12.81
C ASN A 218 8.24 5.35 12.08
N ASP A 219 7.04 5.93 12.06
CA ASP A 219 5.93 5.36 11.28
C ASP A 219 6.26 5.38 9.80
N VAL A 220 6.05 4.27 9.14
CA VAL A 220 6.12 4.26 7.68
C VAL A 220 4.80 4.76 7.10
N ILE A 221 4.89 5.83 6.36
CA ILE A 221 3.77 6.47 5.65
C ILE A 221 3.96 6.33 4.15
N GLU A 222 2.90 6.43 3.38
CA GLU A 222 2.96 6.59 1.93
C GLU A 222 2.71 8.07 1.59
N ALA A 223 3.72 8.73 1.05
CA ALA A 223 3.73 10.18 0.85
C ALA A 223 4.45 10.58 -0.44
N LYS A 224 4.19 11.80 -0.91
CA LYS A 224 5.03 12.45 -1.93
C LYS A 224 6.43 12.66 -1.35
N CYS A 225 7.44 12.15 -2.04
CA CYS A 225 8.84 12.20 -1.64
C CYS A 225 9.69 12.88 -2.70
N LEU A 226 10.68 13.64 -2.28
CA LEU A 226 11.80 14.02 -3.14
C LEU A 226 12.80 12.86 -3.16
N VAL A 227 13.10 12.34 -4.34
CA VAL A 227 13.99 11.19 -4.55
C VAL A 227 15.26 11.63 -5.25
N ASN A 228 16.41 11.28 -4.69
CA ASN A 228 17.74 11.56 -5.22
C ASN A 228 18.74 10.49 -4.76
N ASN A 229 20.03 10.67 -5.00
CA ASN A 229 21.09 9.71 -4.66
C ASN A 229 21.23 9.39 -3.16
N LYS A 230 20.60 10.18 -2.27
CA LYS A 230 20.57 9.93 -0.83
C LYS A 230 19.37 9.09 -0.40
N GLY A 231 18.39 8.87 -1.29
CA GLY A 231 17.16 8.11 -1.04
C GLY A 231 15.88 8.90 -1.29
N ALA A 232 14.81 8.51 -0.61
CA ALA A 232 13.49 9.13 -0.71
C ALA A 232 13.12 9.86 0.59
N PHE A 233 12.76 11.13 0.49
CA PHE A 233 12.50 12.02 1.63
C PHE A 233 11.07 12.56 1.54
N PRO A 234 10.20 12.32 2.55
CA PRO A 234 8.81 12.78 2.49
C PRO A 234 8.73 14.31 2.51
N VAL A 235 7.87 14.83 1.67
CA VAL A 235 7.60 16.28 1.59
C VAL A 235 6.51 16.63 2.60
N LYS A 236 6.71 17.70 3.35
CA LYS A 236 5.69 18.21 4.28
C LYS A 236 4.47 18.71 3.51
N LEU A 237 3.30 18.40 4.03
CA LEU A 237 2.05 18.91 3.51
C LEU A 237 1.91 20.41 3.81
N LYS A 238 1.30 21.14 2.91
CA LYS A 238 0.99 22.58 3.07
C LYS A 238 -0.38 22.79 3.71
N ASN A 239 -1.31 21.87 3.42
CA ASN A 239 -2.69 21.94 3.84
C ASN A 239 -2.94 21.11 5.10
N GLU A 240 -3.93 21.53 5.89
CA GLU A 240 -4.40 20.77 7.04
C GLU A 240 -5.13 19.50 6.57
N ILE A 241 -4.89 18.39 7.27
CA ILE A 241 -5.53 17.11 6.97
C ILE A 241 -6.85 16.98 7.73
N ASN A 242 -7.88 16.53 7.02
CA ASN A 242 -9.19 16.23 7.59
C ASN A 242 -9.08 15.28 8.80
N PRO A 243 -9.79 15.56 9.94
CA PRO A 243 -9.75 14.71 11.13
C PRO A 243 -10.14 13.26 10.89
N TYR A 244 -11.04 12.98 9.94
CA TYR A 244 -11.40 11.61 9.57
C TYR A 244 -10.19 10.84 9.01
N ILE A 245 -9.42 11.47 8.11
CA ILE A 245 -8.20 10.89 7.54
C ILE A 245 -7.19 10.60 8.65
N LYS A 246 -6.94 11.58 9.54
CA LYS A 246 -6.02 11.43 10.67
C LYS A 246 -6.41 10.24 11.55
N GLY A 247 -7.67 10.16 11.98
CA GLY A 247 -8.16 9.10 12.85
C GLY A 247 -8.07 7.71 12.22
N LEU A 248 -8.43 7.59 10.94
CA LEU A 248 -8.36 6.33 10.22
C LEU A 248 -6.90 5.88 10.01
N MET A 249 -5.99 6.79 9.65
CA MET A 249 -4.56 6.49 9.53
C MET A 249 -3.96 6.02 10.85
N GLN A 250 -4.26 6.69 11.97
CA GLN A 250 -3.75 6.30 13.29
C GLN A 250 -4.24 4.92 13.72
N SER A 251 -5.52 4.61 13.48
CA SER A 251 -6.08 3.30 13.78
C SER A 251 -5.42 2.18 12.96
N VAL A 252 -5.27 2.39 11.65
CA VAL A 252 -4.62 1.39 10.78
C VAL A 252 -3.11 1.31 11.04
N LYS A 253 -2.44 2.41 11.40
CA LYS A 253 -1.03 2.37 11.81
C LYS A 253 -0.82 1.57 13.10
N ALA A 254 -1.70 1.68 14.08
CA ALA A 254 -1.67 0.83 15.27
C ALA A 254 -1.78 -0.66 14.92
N TYR A 255 -2.68 -1.00 13.98
CA TYR A 255 -2.76 -2.35 13.42
C TYR A 255 -1.45 -2.80 12.76
N GLU A 256 -0.81 -1.96 11.95
CA GLU A 256 0.44 -2.29 11.26
C GLU A 256 1.57 -2.56 12.26
N ARG A 257 1.77 -1.70 13.25
CA ARG A 257 2.78 -1.86 14.32
C ARG A 257 2.58 -3.16 15.11
N LEU A 258 1.34 -3.45 15.54
CA LEU A 258 1.01 -4.68 16.25
C LEU A 258 1.23 -5.92 15.37
N THR A 259 0.92 -5.81 14.08
CA THR A 259 1.15 -6.92 13.13
C THR A 259 2.64 -7.19 12.93
N VAL A 260 3.49 -6.15 12.81
CA VAL A 260 4.95 -6.30 12.77
C VAL A 260 5.45 -6.98 14.03
N LYS A 261 5.03 -6.50 15.19
CA LYS A 261 5.42 -7.09 16.49
C LYS A 261 5.01 -8.56 16.56
N ALA A 262 3.78 -8.90 16.21
CA ALA A 262 3.30 -10.28 16.16
C ALA A 262 4.11 -11.16 15.22
N ALA A 263 4.42 -10.65 14.01
CA ALA A 263 5.23 -11.38 13.02
C ALA A 263 6.66 -11.66 13.51
N MET A 264 7.24 -10.74 14.29
CA MET A 264 8.59 -10.87 14.81
C MET A 264 8.68 -11.77 16.05
N THR A 265 7.65 -11.74 16.91
CA THR A 265 7.69 -12.41 18.23
C THR A 265 6.92 -13.73 18.28
N GLY A 266 5.96 -13.94 17.36
CA GLY A 266 4.99 -15.03 17.45
C GLY A 266 3.89 -14.77 18.51
N SER A 267 3.72 -13.52 18.98
CA SER A 267 2.74 -13.17 19.99
C SER A 267 1.31 -13.23 19.45
N ARG A 268 0.54 -14.19 19.94
CA ARG A 268 -0.89 -14.30 19.64
C ARG A 268 -1.67 -13.08 20.17
N ALA A 269 -1.30 -12.58 21.35
CA ALA A 269 -1.94 -11.41 21.95
C ALA A 269 -1.78 -10.16 21.07
N ASP A 270 -0.58 -9.91 20.53
CA ASP A 270 -0.34 -8.78 19.61
C ASP A 270 -1.10 -8.98 18.29
N ALA A 271 -1.17 -10.20 17.75
CA ALA A 271 -1.94 -10.51 16.55
C ALA A 271 -3.45 -10.28 16.76
N LEU A 272 -3.99 -10.68 17.92
CA LEU A 272 -5.39 -10.44 18.28
C LEU A 272 -5.67 -8.94 18.45
N ALA A 273 -4.81 -8.22 19.16
CA ALA A 273 -4.93 -6.77 19.34
C ALA A 273 -4.88 -6.03 18.00
N ALA A 274 -4.02 -6.48 17.07
CA ALA A 274 -3.98 -5.93 15.70
C ALA A 274 -5.34 -6.06 15.00
N LEU A 275 -5.97 -7.23 15.04
CA LEU A 275 -7.28 -7.43 14.43
C LEU A 275 -8.37 -6.61 15.11
N MET A 276 -8.32 -6.46 16.44
CA MET A 276 -9.29 -5.69 17.22
C MET A 276 -9.24 -4.19 16.90
N VAL A 277 -8.05 -3.62 16.70
CA VAL A 277 -7.91 -2.19 16.40
C VAL A 277 -8.21 -1.87 14.93
N HIS A 278 -8.20 -2.87 14.03
CA HIS A 278 -8.44 -2.65 12.62
C HIS A 278 -9.91 -2.30 12.35
N PRO A 279 -10.23 -1.15 11.68
CA PRO A 279 -11.62 -0.66 11.54
C PRO A 279 -12.57 -1.62 10.80
N LEU A 280 -12.06 -2.52 9.96
CA LEU A 280 -12.87 -3.50 9.24
C LEU A 280 -13.28 -4.71 10.10
N ILE A 281 -12.64 -4.92 11.26
CA ILE A 281 -12.92 -6.02 12.19
C ILE A 281 -13.52 -5.46 13.47
N GLY A 282 -12.72 -4.78 14.30
CA GLY A 282 -13.15 -3.97 15.43
C GLY A 282 -13.92 -4.67 16.55
N ASP A 283 -13.98 -6.01 16.53
CA ASP A 283 -14.77 -6.83 17.46
C ASP A 283 -13.93 -8.00 17.98
N PHE A 284 -13.98 -8.26 19.27
CA PHE A 284 -13.14 -9.27 19.91
C PHE A 284 -13.47 -10.70 19.43
N ASP A 285 -14.75 -11.07 19.42
CA ASP A 285 -15.15 -12.43 19.06
C ASP A 285 -14.85 -12.74 17.61
N LYS A 286 -15.13 -11.78 16.71
CA LYS A 286 -14.75 -11.89 15.30
C LYS A 286 -13.25 -11.95 15.10
N ALA A 287 -12.49 -11.09 15.78
CA ALA A 287 -11.03 -11.08 15.70
C ALA A 287 -10.42 -12.41 16.13
N LYS A 288 -10.95 -13.00 17.23
CA LYS A 288 -10.53 -14.31 17.75
C LYS A 288 -10.81 -15.42 16.74
N LEU A 289 -12.03 -15.52 16.23
CA LEU A 289 -12.41 -16.54 15.23
C LEU A 289 -11.55 -16.43 13.97
N VAL A 290 -11.41 -15.21 13.41
CA VAL A 290 -10.59 -14.96 12.23
C VAL A 290 -9.14 -15.31 12.46
N LEU A 291 -8.59 -14.98 13.64
CA LEU A 291 -7.20 -15.32 13.97
C LEU A 291 -6.99 -16.83 14.05
N ASP A 292 -7.89 -17.55 14.73
CA ASP A 292 -7.82 -19.01 14.89
C ASP A 292 -7.84 -19.71 13.52
N ASP A 293 -8.79 -19.34 12.67
CA ASP A 293 -8.92 -19.91 11.32
C ASP A 293 -7.69 -19.60 10.47
N MET A 294 -7.21 -18.36 10.52
CA MET A 294 -6.02 -17.95 9.77
C MET A 294 -4.75 -18.68 10.22
N LEU A 295 -4.54 -18.83 11.53
CA LEU A 295 -3.38 -19.55 12.07
C LEU A 295 -3.43 -21.02 11.69
N LYS A 296 -4.60 -21.65 11.82
CA LYS A 296 -4.82 -23.04 11.42
C LYS A 296 -4.56 -23.27 9.93
N ALA A 297 -5.15 -22.43 9.06
CA ALA A 297 -5.01 -22.55 7.62
C ALA A 297 -3.60 -22.27 7.09
N ASN A 298 -2.74 -21.63 7.87
CA ASN A 298 -1.38 -21.25 7.47
C ASN A 298 -0.29 -21.87 8.36
N ALA A 299 -0.61 -22.90 9.15
CA ALA A 299 0.33 -23.46 10.12
C ALA A 299 1.66 -23.92 9.49
N GLU A 300 1.63 -24.47 8.26
CA GLU A 300 2.82 -24.91 7.52
C GLU A 300 3.74 -23.77 7.07
N TYR A 301 3.21 -22.54 6.99
CA TYR A 301 3.93 -21.37 6.46
C TYR A 301 4.33 -20.36 7.52
N ILE A 302 3.96 -20.60 8.78
CA ILE A 302 4.29 -19.72 9.89
C ILE A 302 5.53 -20.26 10.61
N HIS A 303 6.64 -19.55 10.44
CA HIS A 303 7.95 -19.98 10.96
C HIS A 303 8.13 -19.79 12.48
N ARG A 304 7.23 -19.06 13.15
CA ARG A 304 7.22 -18.85 14.59
C ARG A 304 5.91 -19.36 15.16
N GLY A 305 6.00 -20.26 16.15
CA GLY A 305 4.80 -20.76 16.84
C GLY A 305 4.10 -19.61 17.55
N PHE A 306 2.85 -19.35 17.21
CA PHE A 306 1.94 -18.53 18.00
C PHE A 306 1.43 -19.39 19.17
N ASN A 307 2.32 -19.66 20.09
CA ASN A 307 1.98 -20.42 21.30
C ASN A 307 1.10 -19.56 22.21
N GLU A 308 0.16 -20.21 22.88
CA GLU A 308 -0.82 -19.67 23.82
C GLU A 308 -0.24 -18.75 24.90
#